data_3857735acf53e10963ae0fca1c99c2bb
#
_entry.id   3857735acf53e10963ae0fca1c99c2bb
#
_cell.length_a   1.000
_cell.length_b   1.000
_cell.length_c   1.000
_cell.angle_alpha   90.00
_cell.angle_beta   90.00
_cell.angle_gamma   90.00
#
_symmetry.space_group_name_H-M   'P 1'
#
loop_
_entity.id
_entity.type
_entity.pdbx_description
1 polymer ?
#
loop_
_entity_poly.entity_id
_entity_poly.type
_entity_poly.pdbx_seq_one_letter_code
_entity_poly.pdbx_strand_id
1 'polypeptide(L)'
;MARAGDDGVVYSGPKPEAYSDATFAQLMQEAEKYIGFPYVWGGSTPSTSFDCSGFVCWAYTHSGVYNLPRTTAQGIYNQCAPISRSEAKPGDLVFFTRTYVSSSPVTHIGIYVGDGLMLHCGDPIKYASIDTDYWTSKIYGFGRLPLGTSAE
;
A
#
# COMPACT_ATOMS: atom_id res chain seq x y z
N MET A 1 12.85 -4.60 15.04
CA MET A 1 13.69 -3.47 15.41
C MET A 1 13.35 -2.25 14.55
N ALA A 2 13.62 -1.11 15.08
CA ALA A 2 13.40 0.10 14.31
C ALA A 2 14.36 0.15 13.12
N ARG A 3 13.86 0.58 11.99
CA ARG A 3 14.68 0.75 10.81
C ARG A 3 15.40 2.08 10.93
N ALA A 4 16.72 2.05 10.71
CA ALA A 4 17.51 3.27 10.83
C ALA A 4 16.99 4.32 9.86
N GLY A 5 16.83 5.53 10.35
CA GLY A 5 16.37 6.65 9.54
C GLY A 5 14.88 6.74 9.32
N ASP A 6 14.12 5.76 9.81
CA ASP A 6 12.68 5.84 9.73
C ASP A 6 12.16 6.88 10.69
N ASP A 7 11.21 7.67 10.24
CA ASP A 7 10.52 8.62 11.09
C ASP A 7 9.17 8.05 11.45
N GLY A 8 8.83 8.10 12.71
CA GLY A 8 7.53 7.68 13.15
C GLY A 8 7.51 6.26 13.66
N VAL A 9 6.31 5.75 13.84
CA VAL A 9 6.08 4.49 14.52
C VAL A 9 6.45 3.33 13.63
N VAL A 10 7.17 2.37 14.18
CA VAL A 10 7.51 1.14 13.49
C VAL A 10 6.70 0.02 14.13
N TYR A 11 6.06 -0.78 13.30
CA TYR A 11 5.27 -1.90 13.78
C TYR A 11 6.17 -2.88 14.54
N SER A 12 5.75 -3.26 15.73
CA SER A 12 6.54 -4.16 16.57
C SER A 12 5.74 -5.36 17.07
N GLY A 13 4.49 -5.49 16.63
CA GLY A 13 3.67 -6.61 17.05
C GLY A 13 4.01 -7.91 16.32
N PRO A 14 3.25 -8.96 16.59
CA PRO A 14 3.45 -10.22 15.86
C PRO A 14 3.08 -10.06 14.39
N LYS A 15 3.72 -10.86 13.53
CA LYS A 15 3.41 -10.83 12.10
C LYS A 15 1.98 -11.33 11.91
N PRO A 16 1.10 -10.55 11.29
CA PRO A 16 -0.28 -10.97 11.07
C PRO A 16 -0.36 -12.01 9.96
N GLU A 17 -1.46 -12.74 9.97
CA GLU A 17 -1.71 -13.70 8.91
C GLU A 17 -2.07 -12.98 7.61
N ALA A 18 -1.82 -13.65 6.50
CA ALA A 18 -2.20 -13.13 5.19
C ALA A 18 -3.72 -12.97 5.11
N TYR A 19 -4.16 -12.06 4.24
CA TYR A 19 -5.58 -11.84 4.03
C TYR A 19 -6.21 -13.08 3.41
N SER A 20 -7.45 -13.39 3.84
CA SER A 20 -8.22 -14.43 3.19
C SER A 20 -8.66 -13.97 1.80
N ASP A 21 -9.05 -14.93 0.96
CA ASP A 21 -9.57 -14.58 -0.37
C ASP A 21 -10.79 -13.69 -0.27
N ALA A 22 -11.65 -13.93 0.72
CA ALA A 22 -12.85 -13.10 0.90
C ALA A 22 -12.50 -11.67 1.28
N THR A 23 -11.53 -11.50 2.17
CA THR A 23 -11.07 -10.16 2.57
C THR A 23 -10.44 -9.43 1.41
N PHE A 24 -9.60 -10.13 0.64
CA PHE A 24 -9.00 -9.53 -0.54
C PHE A 24 -10.06 -9.12 -1.56
N ALA A 25 -11.06 -9.98 -1.80
CA ALA A 25 -12.13 -9.63 -2.73
C ALA A 25 -12.89 -8.40 -2.27
N GLN A 26 -13.14 -8.27 -0.97
CA GLN A 26 -13.81 -7.11 -0.41
C GLN A 26 -13.01 -5.83 -0.66
N LEU A 27 -11.70 -5.90 -0.46
CA LEU A 27 -10.82 -4.77 -0.74
C LEU A 27 -10.89 -4.37 -2.21
N MET A 28 -10.83 -5.34 -3.10
CA MET A 28 -10.77 -5.06 -4.53
C MET A 28 -12.09 -4.55 -5.08
N GLN A 29 -13.22 -4.94 -4.49
CA GLN A 29 -14.50 -4.38 -4.90
C GLN A 29 -14.51 -2.86 -4.76
N GLU A 30 -13.87 -2.34 -3.73
CA GLU A 30 -13.77 -0.90 -3.58
C GLU A 30 -12.66 -0.32 -4.45
N ALA A 31 -11.49 -0.93 -4.41
CA ALA A 31 -10.32 -0.36 -5.08
C ALA A 31 -10.51 -0.27 -6.59
N GLU A 32 -11.12 -1.27 -7.21
CA GLU A 32 -11.26 -1.31 -8.66
C GLU A 32 -12.25 -0.29 -9.21
N LYS A 33 -13.08 0.29 -8.35
CA LYS A 33 -14.00 1.36 -8.80
C LYS A 33 -13.26 2.55 -9.37
N TYR A 34 -12.01 2.74 -9.00
CA TYR A 34 -11.27 3.97 -9.34
C TYR A 34 -10.23 3.77 -10.42
N ILE A 35 -10.17 2.59 -11.02
CA ILE A 35 -9.27 2.37 -12.17
C ILE A 35 -9.59 3.41 -13.23
N GLY A 36 -8.55 4.07 -13.72
CA GLY A 36 -8.68 5.13 -14.71
C GLY A 36 -8.68 6.53 -14.15
N PHE A 37 -8.82 6.69 -12.83
CA PHE A 37 -8.76 8.01 -12.21
C PHE A 37 -7.33 8.57 -12.32
N PRO A 38 -7.19 9.87 -12.59
CA PRO A 38 -5.86 10.47 -12.73
C PRO A 38 -5.13 10.60 -11.40
N TYR A 39 -3.80 10.71 -11.48
CA TYR A 39 -3.01 11.02 -10.30
C TYR A 39 -3.15 12.52 -9.98
N VAL A 40 -3.45 12.81 -8.73
CA VAL A 40 -3.53 14.19 -8.24
C VAL A 40 -2.74 14.30 -6.96
N TRP A 41 -1.67 15.08 -6.97
CA TRP A 41 -0.81 15.24 -5.78
C TRP A 41 -1.65 15.74 -4.61
N GLY A 42 -1.56 15.02 -3.49
CA GLY A 42 -2.35 15.35 -2.30
C GLY A 42 -3.78 14.89 -2.34
N GLY A 43 -4.23 14.28 -3.44
CA GLY A 43 -5.61 13.82 -3.55
C GLY A 43 -5.91 12.64 -2.66
N SER A 44 -7.12 12.60 -2.10
CA SER A 44 -7.48 11.58 -1.12
C SER A 44 -8.94 11.16 -1.17
N THR A 45 -9.73 11.66 -2.13
CA THR A 45 -11.15 11.30 -2.25
C THR A 45 -11.51 11.12 -3.71
N PRO A 46 -12.61 10.41 -4.01
CA PRO A 46 -13.04 10.29 -5.41
C PRO A 46 -13.32 11.62 -6.08
N SER A 47 -13.77 12.62 -5.34
CA SER A 47 -14.10 13.92 -5.93
C SER A 47 -12.85 14.72 -6.31
N THR A 48 -11.72 14.49 -5.62
CA THR A 48 -10.46 15.16 -5.93
C THR A 48 -9.53 14.29 -6.76
N SER A 49 -9.87 13.01 -6.93
CA SER A 49 -8.96 11.97 -7.32
C SER A 49 -7.89 11.74 -6.24
N PHE A 50 -6.85 10.98 -6.53
CA PHE A 50 -5.97 10.43 -5.50
C PHE A 50 -4.52 10.60 -5.86
N ASP A 51 -3.66 10.66 -4.83
CA ASP A 51 -2.26 10.31 -5.01
C ASP A 51 -2.06 8.84 -4.58
N CYS A 52 -0.82 8.38 -4.52
CA CYS A 52 -0.57 6.95 -4.28
C CYS A 52 -1.08 6.48 -2.93
N SER A 53 -0.77 7.21 -1.88
CA SER A 53 -1.18 6.83 -0.52
C SER A 53 -2.64 7.17 -0.28
N GLY A 54 -3.15 8.23 -0.90
CA GLY A 54 -4.56 8.59 -0.78
C GLY A 54 -5.47 7.50 -1.30
N PHE A 55 -5.10 6.91 -2.43
CA PHE A 55 -5.85 5.80 -2.99
C PHE A 55 -5.87 4.59 -2.04
N VAL A 56 -4.71 4.24 -1.50
CA VAL A 56 -4.63 3.09 -0.59
C VAL A 56 -5.42 3.33 0.69
N CYS A 57 -5.28 4.52 1.28
CA CYS A 57 -6.05 4.85 2.49
C CYS A 57 -7.55 4.75 2.23
N TRP A 58 -8.01 5.28 1.10
CA TRP A 58 -9.42 5.22 0.74
C TRP A 58 -9.89 3.77 0.55
N ALA A 59 -9.11 2.99 -0.22
CA ALA A 59 -9.52 1.63 -0.55
C ALA A 59 -9.67 0.76 0.70
N TYR A 60 -8.69 0.80 1.59
CA TYR A 60 -8.75 -0.04 2.79
C TYR A 60 -9.86 0.42 3.72
N THR A 61 -10.02 1.72 3.91
CA THR A 61 -11.02 2.25 4.82
C THR A 61 -12.44 2.03 4.30
N HIS A 62 -12.68 2.37 3.04
CA HIS A 62 -14.05 2.33 2.50
C HIS A 62 -14.49 0.96 2.04
N SER A 63 -13.55 0.02 1.90
CA SER A 63 -13.92 -1.39 1.74
C SER A 63 -14.35 -2.02 3.06
N GLY A 64 -14.04 -1.37 4.17
CA GLY A 64 -14.29 -1.94 5.49
C GLY A 64 -13.24 -2.92 5.95
N VAL A 65 -12.17 -3.09 5.17
CA VAL A 65 -11.14 -4.09 5.49
C VAL A 65 -10.24 -3.61 6.63
N TYR A 66 -9.88 -2.34 6.62
CA TYR A 66 -9.00 -1.81 7.65
C TYR A 66 -9.15 -0.29 7.72
N ASN A 67 -9.33 0.24 8.92
CA ASN A 67 -9.44 1.68 9.09
C ASN A 67 -8.05 2.30 8.97
N LEU A 68 -7.79 2.92 7.83
CA LEU A 68 -6.48 3.50 7.49
C LEU A 68 -6.66 5.00 7.24
N PRO A 69 -6.55 5.83 8.28
CA PRO A 69 -6.69 7.28 8.12
C PRO A 69 -5.66 7.83 7.16
N ARG A 70 -5.99 8.94 6.51
CA ARG A 70 -5.14 9.58 5.52
C ARG A 70 -3.73 9.82 6.09
N THR A 71 -2.74 9.28 5.39
CA THR A 71 -1.33 9.49 5.71
C THR A 71 -0.52 9.29 4.43
N THR A 72 0.79 9.40 4.54
CA THR A 72 1.70 9.23 3.42
C THR A 72 2.06 7.77 3.22
N ALA A 73 2.71 7.45 2.10
CA ALA A 73 3.21 6.10 1.88
C ALA A 73 4.17 5.67 3.00
N GLN A 74 5.03 6.57 3.45
CA GLN A 74 5.91 6.28 4.59
C GLN A 74 5.09 6.00 5.85
N GLY A 75 4.05 6.77 6.09
CA GLY A 75 3.19 6.57 7.26
C GLY A 75 2.47 5.23 7.23
N ILE A 76 2.06 4.77 6.06
CA ILE A 76 1.45 3.45 5.93
C ILE A 76 2.49 2.37 6.18
N TYR A 77 3.68 2.52 5.60
CA TYR A 77 4.75 1.54 5.80
C TYR A 77 5.05 1.34 7.29
N ASN A 78 5.06 2.43 8.04
CA ASN A 78 5.38 2.38 9.46
C ASN A 78 4.32 1.64 10.28
N GLN A 79 3.12 1.48 9.76
CA GLN A 79 2.05 0.74 10.42
C GLN A 79 2.03 -0.73 10.03
N CYS A 80 2.80 -1.14 9.04
CA CYS A 80 2.78 -2.50 8.53
C CYS A 80 3.81 -3.38 9.22
N ALA A 81 3.48 -4.65 9.38
CA ALA A 81 4.47 -5.66 9.68
C ALA A 81 5.31 -5.88 8.43
N PRO A 82 6.64 -5.72 8.49
CA PRO A 82 7.47 -5.99 7.32
C PRO A 82 7.42 -7.48 6.97
N ILE A 83 7.29 -7.78 5.69
CA ILE A 83 7.32 -9.15 5.21
C ILE A 83 8.27 -9.22 4.02
N SER A 84 8.75 -10.42 3.71
CA SER A 84 9.59 -10.62 2.55
C SER A 84 8.72 -10.69 1.30
N ARG A 85 9.35 -10.52 0.14
CA ARG A 85 8.61 -10.68 -1.12
C ARG A 85 8.04 -12.09 -1.24
N SER A 86 8.75 -13.09 -0.80
CA SER A 86 8.28 -14.48 -0.90
C SER A 86 7.07 -14.74 0.00
N GLU A 87 6.90 -13.94 1.05
CA GLU A 87 5.74 -14.06 1.94
C GLU A 87 4.54 -13.24 1.47
N ALA A 88 4.75 -12.33 0.54
CA ALA A 88 3.71 -11.38 0.13
C ALA A 88 2.56 -12.12 -0.55
N LYS A 89 1.34 -11.75 -0.18
CA LYS A 89 0.09 -12.35 -0.67
C LYS A 89 -0.84 -11.23 -1.13
N PRO A 90 -1.85 -11.57 -1.94
CA PRO A 90 -2.81 -10.55 -2.36
C PRO A 90 -3.41 -9.79 -1.18
N GLY A 91 -3.41 -8.47 -1.28
CA GLY A 91 -3.87 -7.58 -0.22
C GLY A 91 -2.75 -7.00 0.62
N ASP A 92 -1.55 -7.56 0.53
CA ASP A 92 -0.38 -6.93 1.13
C ASP A 92 0.02 -5.70 0.31
N LEU A 93 0.94 -4.92 0.84
CA LEU A 93 1.35 -3.67 0.21
C LEU A 93 2.80 -3.76 -0.25
N VAL A 94 3.08 -3.17 -1.40
CA VAL A 94 4.45 -3.05 -1.89
C VAL A 94 4.83 -1.58 -1.86
N PHE A 95 6.04 -1.29 -1.40
CA PHE A 95 6.53 0.07 -1.17
C PHE A 95 7.77 0.32 -2.01
N PHE A 96 7.89 1.56 -2.47
CA PHE A 96 8.97 1.96 -3.34
C PHE A 96 9.66 3.21 -2.81
N THR A 97 10.92 3.38 -3.21
CA THR A 97 11.73 4.52 -2.83
C THR A 97 12.17 5.28 -4.08
N ARG A 98 12.54 6.53 -3.90
CA ARG A 98 13.14 7.35 -4.96
C ARG A 98 12.28 7.51 -6.21
N THR A 99 10.96 7.49 -6.05
CA THR A 99 10.06 7.78 -7.17
C THR A 99 9.91 9.29 -7.36
N TYR A 100 10.26 10.06 -6.34
CA TYR A 100 10.44 11.52 -6.42
C TYR A 100 11.35 11.93 -5.28
N VAL A 101 11.85 13.16 -5.33
CA VAL A 101 12.74 13.67 -4.28
C VAL A 101 11.97 13.84 -2.99
N SER A 102 12.46 13.25 -1.91
CA SER A 102 11.80 13.29 -0.62
C SER A 102 12.80 13.01 0.49
N SER A 103 12.53 13.57 1.66
CA SER A 103 13.32 13.25 2.85
C SER A 103 12.91 11.89 3.44
N SER A 104 11.76 11.37 3.08
CA SER A 104 11.31 10.05 3.54
C SER A 104 11.81 8.98 2.57
N PRO A 105 12.25 7.82 3.08
CA PRO A 105 12.69 6.75 2.19
C PRO A 105 11.57 6.15 1.34
N VAL A 106 10.35 6.05 1.86
CA VAL A 106 9.24 5.48 1.11
C VAL A 106 8.47 6.59 0.41
N THR A 107 8.39 6.51 -0.92
CA THR A 107 7.76 7.57 -1.72
C THR A 107 6.57 7.08 -2.53
N HIS A 108 6.38 5.77 -2.68
CA HIS A 108 5.27 5.24 -3.46
C HIS A 108 4.80 3.91 -2.88
N ILE A 109 3.55 3.55 -3.19
CA ILE A 109 2.90 2.39 -2.61
C ILE A 109 1.91 1.82 -3.62
N GLY A 110 1.77 0.49 -3.62
CA GLY A 110 0.74 -0.19 -4.39
C GLY A 110 0.14 -1.33 -3.60
N ILE A 111 -1.06 -1.74 -4.00
CA ILE A 111 -1.70 -2.93 -3.44
C ILE A 111 -1.18 -4.14 -4.22
N TYR A 112 -0.46 -5.02 -3.54
CA TYR A 112 0.04 -6.22 -4.19
C TYR A 112 -1.11 -7.19 -4.41
N VAL A 113 -1.26 -7.68 -5.64
CA VAL A 113 -2.38 -8.55 -5.96
C VAL A 113 -1.92 -9.97 -6.34
N GLY A 114 -0.63 -10.25 -6.15
CA GLY A 114 -0.07 -11.56 -6.49
C GLY A 114 0.55 -11.56 -7.86
N ASP A 115 1.34 -12.58 -8.13
CA ASP A 115 1.93 -12.83 -9.46
C ASP A 115 2.76 -11.67 -10.00
N GLY A 116 3.37 -10.91 -9.11
CA GLY A 116 4.21 -9.78 -9.53
C GLY A 116 3.43 -8.58 -10.04
N LEU A 117 2.15 -8.47 -9.66
CA LEU A 117 1.29 -7.37 -10.09
C LEU A 117 0.86 -6.52 -8.89
N MET A 118 0.63 -5.25 -9.15
CA MET A 118 0.07 -4.34 -8.15
C MET A 118 -1.03 -3.50 -8.78
N LEU A 119 -2.00 -3.10 -7.96
CA LEU A 119 -2.94 -2.04 -8.32
C LEU A 119 -2.48 -0.79 -7.62
N HIS A 120 -2.18 0.26 -8.36
CA HIS A 120 -1.62 1.47 -7.75
C HIS A 120 -2.10 2.73 -8.45
N CYS A 121 -1.97 3.83 -7.73
CA CYS A 121 -2.27 5.13 -8.31
C CYS A 121 -1.00 5.65 -8.99
N GLY A 122 -0.85 5.21 -10.25
CA GLY A 122 0.06 5.84 -11.17
C GLY A 122 -0.69 6.99 -11.83
N ASP A 123 -0.56 7.15 -13.10
CA ASP A 123 -1.34 8.14 -13.83
C ASP A 123 -1.77 7.51 -15.15
N PRO A 124 -2.92 6.83 -15.14
CA PRO A 124 -3.97 6.74 -14.10
C PRO A 124 -3.79 5.57 -13.14
N ILE A 125 -4.77 5.40 -12.25
CA ILE A 125 -4.85 4.20 -11.42
C ILE A 125 -5.00 3.00 -12.35
N LYS A 126 -4.14 2.00 -12.17
CA LYS A 126 -4.13 0.83 -13.04
C LYS A 126 -3.32 -0.29 -12.41
N TYR A 127 -3.50 -1.48 -12.96
CA TYR A 127 -2.61 -2.60 -12.66
C TYR A 127 -1.27 -2.39 -13.35
N ALA A 128 -0.19 -2.82 -12.69
CA ALA A 128 1.14 -2.73 -13.25
C ALA A 128 2.00 -3.87 -12.73
N SER A 129 2.92 -4.35 -13.57
CA SER A 129 3.91 -5.33 -13.13
C SER A 129 4.96 -4.63 -12.28
N ILE A 130 5.33 -5.24 -11.15
CA ILE A 130 6.43 -4.74 -10.34
C ILE A 130 7.78 -5.30 -10.82
N ASP A 131 7.77 -6.17 -11.82
CA ASP A 131 8.97 -6.83 -12.33
C ASP A 131 9.59 -6.11 -13.53
N THR A 132 9.28 -4.83 -13.71
CA THR A 132 9.95 -3.98 -14.68
C THR A 132 11.25 -3.46 -14.10
N ASP A 133 12.18 -3.04 -14.97
CA ASP A 133 13.44 -2.46 -14.51
C ASP A 133 13.20 -1.26 -13.60
N TYR A 134 12.25 -0.40 -13.96
CA TYR A 134 11.95 0.78 -13.18
C TYR A 134 11.53 0.41 -11.76
N TRP A 135 10.50 -0.44 -11.63
CA TRP A 135 9.98 -0.76 -10.31
C TRP A 135 10.93 -1.64 -9.51
N THR A 136 11.53 -2.64 -10.15
CA THR A 136 12.45 -3.55 -9.47
C THR A 136 13.59 -2.79 -8.81
N SER A 137 14.13 -1.78 -9.49
CA SER A 137 15.24 -1.01 -8.93
C SER A 137 14.82 -0.11 -7.78
N LYS A 138 13.52 0.06 -7.55
CA LYS A 138 13.01 1.00 -6.55
C LYS A 138 12.21 0.34 -5.43
N ILE A 139 12.08 -0.98 -5.44
CA ILE A 139 11.35 -1.66 -4.35
C ILE A 139 12.07 -1.38 -3.03
N TYR A 140 11.31 -0.87 -2.07
CA TYR A 140 11.80 -0.65 -0.72
C TYR A 140 11.48 -1.85 0.17
N GLY A 141 10.29 -2.42 0.02
CA GLY A 141 9.88 -3.58 0.79
C GLY A 141 8.41 -3.87 0.64
N PHE A 142 7.97 -4.88 1.36
CA PHE A 142 6.56 -5.28 1.42
C PHE A 142 6.09 -5.18 2.86
N GLY A 143 4.81 -4.95 3.04
CA GLY A 143 4.24 -4.86 4.38
C GLY A 143 2.84 -5.39 4.44
N ARG A 144 2.43 -5.77 5.64
CA ARG A 144 1.08 -6.28 5.89
C ARG A 144 0.46 -5.50 7.02
N LEU A 145 -0.69 -4.91 6.77
CA LEU A 145 -1.46 -4.26 7.82
C LEU A 145 -1.98 -5.31 8.79
N PRO A 146 -2.02 -5.00 10.09
CA PRO A 146 -2.31 -6.02 11.11
C PRO A 146 -3.81 -6.30 11.27
N LEU A 147 -4.44 -6.80 10.19
CA LEU A 147 -5.82 -7.22 10.26
C LEU A 147 -5.96 -8.34 11.26
N GLY A 148 -7.12 -8.43 11.86
CA GLY A 148 -7.39 -9.50 12.79
C GLY A 148 -6.76 -9.31 14.15
N THR A 149 -5.62 -8.64 14.24
CA THR A 149 -5.01 -8.35 15.52
C THR A 149 -5.53 -7.05 16.11
N SER A 150 -6.01 -6.17 15.26
CA SER A 150 -6.52 -4.87 15.71
C SER A 150 -8.02 -4.88 15.91
N ALA A 151 -8.68 -5.98 15.63
CA ALA A 151 -10.11 -6.03 15.66
C ALA A 151 -10.69 -5.94 17.06
N GLU A 152 -9.89 -6.31 18.03
CA GLU A 152 -10.41 -6.31 19.37
C GLU A 152 -10.23 -4.99 20.04
#